data_31cb2737f6ea372b4cc6b7695854e2c6
#
_entry.id   31cb2737f6ea372b4cc6b7695854e2c6
#
_cell.length_a   1.000
_cell.length_b   1.000
_cell.length_c   1.000
_cell.angle_alpha   90.00
_cell.angle_beta   90.00
_cell.angle_gamma   90.00
#
_symmetry.space_group_name_H-M   'P 1'
#
loop_
_entity.id
_entity.type
_entity.pdbx_description
1 polymer ?
#
loop_
_entity_poly.entity_id
_entity_poly.type
_entity_poly.pdbx_seq_one_letter_code
_entity_poly.pdbx_strand_id
1 'polypeptide(L)'
;MNNEYSIAAHWPGGFDEAGLRQWAENLRAQLLAPQVSLGLVFMSPKFFPFARQTLEILRVHARIPLLAGCSSTGLIAGAQEIEDATGLVLALYSLPGAELKDFRFTQKQVEEANGPGYWHLEAGVDPAHTNGWLVFIDPFHLDAENWIRSWNEAYADRKSVV
;
A
#
# COMPACT_ATOMS: atom_id res chain seq x y z
N MET A 1 -22.31 -0.04 2.18
CA MET A 1 -21.29 -0.38 1.16
C MET A 1 -21.32 -1.88 0.97
N ASN A 2 -21.16 -2.35 -0.27
CA ASN A 2 -21.07 -3.79 -0.52
C ASN A 2 -19.63 -4.23 -0.20
N ASN A 3 -19.45 -5.05 0.85
CA ASN A 3 -18.13 -5.55 1.30
C ASN A 3 -17.69 -6.79 0.51
N GLU A 4 -18.14 -6.92 -0.72
CA GLU A 4 -17.89 -8.11 -1.53
C GLU A 4 -16.40 -8.24 -1.91
N TYR A 5 -15.78 -7.15 -2.38
CA TYR A 5 -14.40 -7.15 -2.87
C TYR A 5 -13.49 -6.18 -2.13
N SER A 6 -14.03 -5.29 -1.33
CA SER A 6 -13.24 -4.35 -0.54
C SER A 6 -13.94 -3.91 0.71
N ILE A 7 -13.14 -3.58 1.73
CA ILE A 7 -13.59 -2.97 2.97
C ILE A 7 -12.48 -2.09 3.52
N ALA A 8 -12.85 -0.98 4.13
CA ALA A 8 -11.91 -0.11 4.84
C ALA A 8 -12.47 0.28 6.20
N ALA A 9 -11.59 0.38 7.19
CA ALA A 9 -11.96 0.82 8.53
C ALA A 9 -10.84 1.65 9.17
N HIS A 10 -11.25 2.50 10.09
CA HIS A 10 -10.37 3.30 10.93
C HIS A 10 -10.22 2.65 12.31
N TRP A 11 -8.98 2.53 12.77
CA TRP A 11 -8.62 2.25 14.15
C TRP A 11 -8.35 3.56 14.87
N PRO A 12 -9.17 3.99 15.81
CA PRO A 12 -8.94 5.22 16.56
C PRO A 12 -7.98 4.98 17.74
N GLY A 13 -7.06 5.90 17.96
CA GLY A 13 -6.16 5.85 19.11
C GLY A 13 -4.78 5.28 18.81
N GLY A 14 -4.00 5.01 19.86
CA GLY A 14 -2.62 4.56 19.79
C GLY A 14 -2.47 3.06 19.58
N PHE A 15 -1.21 2.62 19.70
CA PHE A 15 -0.86 1.20 19.63
C PHE A 15 -1.42 0.45 20.84
N ASP A 16 -2.24 -0.56 20.57
CA ASP A 16 -2.74 -1.55 21.50
C ASP A 16 -2.72 -2.92 20.77
N GLU A 17 -1.79 -3.77 21.16
CA GLU A 17 -1.56 -5.04 20.48
C GLU A 17 -2.79 -5.94 20.47
N ALA A 18 -3.43 -6.11 21.63
CA ALA A 18 -4.58 -7.00 21.75
C ALA A 18 -5.80 -6.47 20.99
N GLY A 19 -6.06 -5.16 21.12
CA GLY A 19 -7.13 -4.49 20.39
C GLY A 19 -6.93 -4.53 18.88
N LEU A 20 -5.71 -4.26 18.40
CA LEU A 20 -5.39 -4.31 16.97
C LEU A 20 -5.56 -5.71 16.38
N ARG A 21 -5.17 -6.75 17.09
CA ARG A 21 -5.40 -8.15 16.68
C ARG A 21 -6.89 -8.40 16.44
N GLN A 22 -7.69 -8.16 17.46
CA GLN A 22 -9.14 -8.40 17.40
C GLN A 22 -9.81 -7.54 16.31
N TRP A 23 -9.39 -6.26 16.19
CA TRP A 23 -9.91 -5.36 15.17
C TRP A 23 -9.59 -5.84 13.75
N ALA A 24 -8.35 -6.29 13.50
CA ALA A 24 -7.92 -6.81 12.21
C ALA A 24 -8.68 -8.09 11.82
N GLU A 25 -8.89 -9.00 12.78
CA GLU A 25 -9.71 -10.20 12.58
C GLU A 25 -11.16 -9.86 12.26
N ASN A 26 -11.74 -8.91 12.99
CA ASN A 26 -13.11 -8.46 12.77
C ASN A 26 -13.27 -7.79 11.40
N LEU A 27 -12.31 -6.95 11.00
CA LEU A 27 -12.32 -6.32 9.68
C LEU A 27 -12.24 -7.37 8.56
N ARG A 28 -11.34 -8.36 8.72
CA ARG A 28 -11.22 -9.47 7.77
C ARG A 28 -12.51 -10.28 7.68
N ALA A 29 -13.17 -10.54 8.79
CA ALA A 29 -14.43 -11.30 8.82
C ALA A 29 -15.60 -10.57 8.13
N GLN A 30 -15.56 -9.24 8.05
CA GLN A 30 -16.57 -8.44 7.36
C GLN A 30 -16.36 -8.38 5.83
N LEU A 31 -15.18 -8.70 5.33
CA LEU A 31 -14.95 -8.84 3.89
C LEU A 31 -15.55 -10.17 3.43
N LEU A 32 -16.52 -10.10 2.51
CA LEU A 32 -17.24 -11.29 2.03
C LEU A 32 -16.38 -12.19 1.11
N ALA A 33 -15.42 -11.60 0.41
CA ALA A 33 -14.50 -12.37 -0.42
C ALA A 33 -13.70 -13.39 0.39
N PRO A 34 -13.44 -14.59 -0.16
CA PRO A 34 -12.75 -15.67 0.55
C PRO A 34 -11.29 -15.35 0.84
N GLN A 35 -10.66 -14.48 0.03
CA GLN A 35 -9.24 -14.14 0.15
C GLN A 35 -9.01 -12.63 0.06
N VAL A 36 -8.00 -12.16 0.80
CA VAL A 36 -7.43 -10.82 0.62
C VAL A 36 -6.28 -10.94 -0.37
N SER A 37 -6.22 -10.05 -1.35
CA SER A 37 -5.10 -9.94 -2.29
C SER A 37 -4.12 -8.83 -1.86
N LEU A 38 -4.66 -7.70 -1.37
CA LEU A 38 -3.91 -6.50 -1.02
C LEU A 38 -4.50 -5.85 0.23
N GLY A 39 -3.63 -5.40 1.12
CA GLY A 39 -3.96 -4.44 2.18
C GLY A 39 -3.27 -3.10 1.92
N LEU A 40 -4.01 -2.02 2.10
CA LEU A 40 -3.44 -0.67 2.13
C LEU A 40 -3.58 -0.10 3.53
N VAL A 41 -2.47 0.36 4.11
CA VAL A 41 -2.45 0.93 5.46
C VAL A 41 -1.88 2.34 5.44
N PHE A 42 -2.63 3.25 6.05
CA PHE A 42 -2.20 4.62 6.31
C PHE A 42 -2.24 4.86 7.81
N MET A 43 -1.14 5.30 8.38
CA MET A 43 -1.05 5.46 9.84
C MET A 43 -0.53 6.85 10.21
N SER A 44 -1.05 7.39 11.30
CA SER A 44 -0.57 8.65 11.84
C SER A 44 0.89 8.52 12.29
N PRO A 45 1.70 9.60 12.27
CA PRO A 45 3.10 9.56 12.67
C PRO A 45 3.35 9.01 14.09
N LYS A 46 2.37 9.10 14.98
CA LYS A 46 2.45 8.56 16.34
C LYS A 46 2.55 7.02 16.39
N PHE A 47 2.19 6.33 15.32
CA PHE A 47 2.38 4.88 15.19
C PHE A 47 3.83 4.50 14.80
N PHE A 48 4.65 5.46 14.37
CA PHE A 48 5.98 5.17 13.84
C PHE A 48 6.85 4.30 14.78
N PRO A 49 6.89 4.54 16.11
CA PRO A 49 7.66 3.68 17.02
C PRO A 49 7.21 2.23 17.04
N PHE A 50 5.96 1.96 16.67
CA PHE A 50 5.32 0.64 16.68
C PHE A 50 5.01 0.13 15.27
N ALA A 51 5.48 0.82 14.22
CA ALA A 51 5.10 0.54 12.84
C ALA A 51 5.34 -0.93 12.46
N ARG A 52 6.51 -1.48 12.76
CA ARG A 52 6.84 -2.87 12.48
C ARG A 52 5.87 -3.85 13.13
N GLN A 53 5.60 -3.68 14.43
CA GLN A 53 4.69 -4.55 15.17
C GLN A 53 3.26 -4.41 14.64
N THR A 54 2.82 -3.18 14.37
CA THR A 54 1.51 -2.89 13.80
C THR A 54 1.34 -3.61 12.45
N LEU A 55 2.30 -3.45 11.53
CA LEU A 55 2.24 -4.10 10.22
C LEU A 55 2.21 -5.62 10.33
N GLU A 56 2.98 -6.21 11.25
CA GLU A 56 2.98 -7.65 11.48
C GLU A 56 1.63 -8.14 12.00
N ILE A 57 1.04 -7.45 12.97
CA ILE A 57 -0.30 -7.75 13.51
C ILE A 57 -1.34 -7.71 12.39
N LEU A 58 -1.37 -6.61 11.61
CA LEU A 58 -2.35 -6.46 10.53
C LEU A 58 -2.19 -7.55 9.47
N ARG A 59 -0.95 -7.83 9.06
CA ARG A 59 -0.66 -8.86 8.06
C ARG A 59 -1.14 -10.24 8.50
N VAL A 60 -0.85 -10.63 9.75
CA VAL A 60 -1.20 -11.95 10.27
C VAL A 60 -2.71 -12.07 10.51
N HIS A 61 -3.29 -11.12 11.27
CA HIS A 61 -4.66 -11.25 11.75
C HIS A 61 -5.72 -10.89 10.70
N ALA A 62 -5.42 -10.00 9.75
CA ALA A 62 -6.27 -9.78 8.59
C ALA A 62 -5.90 -10.67 7.37
N ARG A 63 -4.92 -11.58 7.52
CA ARG A 63 -4.48 -12.54 6.48
C ARG A 63 -4.11 -11.86 5.17
N ILE A 64 -3.29 -10.82 5.24
CA ILE A 64 -2.90 -9.99 4.09
C ILE A 64 -1.60 -10.54 3.50
N PRO A 65 -1.58 -11.04 2.26
CA PRO A 65 -0.37 -11.52 1.61
C PRO A 65 0.57 -10.37 1.22
N LEU A 66 0.02 -9.27 0.72
CA LEU A 66 0.73 -8.07 0.33
C LEU A 66 0.15 -6.85 1.06
N LEU A 67 0.99 -6.15 1.82
CA LEU A 67 0.62 -4.97 2.59
C LEU A 67 1.52 -3.80 2.18
N ALA A 68 0.90 -2.70 1.73
CA ALA A 68 1.58 -1.48 1.34
C ALA A 68 0.93 -0.26 2.01
N GLY A 69 1.63 0.86 2.03
CA GLY A 69 1.11 2.10 2.58
C GLY A 69 2.20 3.04 3.10
N CYS A 70 1.79 4.07 3.79
CA CYS A 70 2.70 5.07 4.33
C CYS A 70 2.16 5.71 5.62
N SER A 71 2.98 6.56 6.25
CA SER A 71 2.51 7.49 7.27
C SER A 71 1.76 8.66 6.62
N SER A 72 0.75 9.18 7.31
CA SER A 72 -0.01 10.33 6.86
C SER A 72 -0.49 11.16 8.05
N THR A 73 -0.53 12.48 7.90
CA THR A 73 -1.09 13.40 8.91
C THR A 73 -2.61 13.45 8.85
N GLY A 74 -3.19 13.25 7.68
CA GLY A 74 -4.64 13.09 7.47
C GLY A 74 -4.97 11.66 7.06
N LEU A 75 -6.09 11.13 7.54
CA LEU A 75 -6.57 9.79 7.22
C LEU A 75 -8.00 9.87 6.67
N ILE A 76 -8.31 9.04 5.70
CA ILE A 76 -9.66 8.93 5.14
C ILE A 76 -10.12 7.48 5.22
N ALA A 77 -11.29 7.27 5.82
CA ALA A 77 -11.93 5.96 5.89
C ALA A 77 -13.41 6.08 5.49
N GLY A 78 -13.76 5.58 4.32
CA GLY A 78 -15.11 5.73 3.78
C GLY A 78 -15.45 7.19 3.51
N ALA A 79 -16.45 7.74 4.21
CA ALA A 79 -16.86 9.14 4.12
C ALA A 79 -16.33 10.02 5.26
N GLN A 80 -15.41 9.50 6.07
CA GLN A 80 -14.85 10.22 7.21
C GLN A 80 -13.44 10.68 6.90
N GLU A 81 -13.18 11.95 7.10
CA GLU A 81 -11.87 12.57 7.16
C GLU A 81 -11.44 12.70 8.62
N ILE A 82 -10.21 12.34 8.93
CA ILE A 82 -9.67 12.28 10.28
C ILE A 82 -8.35 13.04 10.26
N GLU A 83 -8.36 14.23 10.82
CA GLU A 83 -7.20 15.10 10.93
C GLU A 83 -6.71 15.16 12.38
N ASP A 84 -5.43 15.41 12.56
CA ASP A 84 -4.75 15.63 13.86
C ASP A 84 -4.97 14.52 14.91
N ALA A 85 -5.56 13.41 14.53
CA ALA A 85 -5.84 12.29 15.42
C ALA A 85 -4.75 11.20 15.35
N THR A 86 -4.60 10.48 16.45
CA THR A 86 -3.81 9.24 16.45
C THR A 86 -4.69 8.12 15.93
N GLY A 87 -4.20 7.38 14.95
CA GLY A 87 -4.95 6.25 14.41
C GLY A 87 -4.30 5.66 13.17
N LEU A 88 -4.93 4.66 12.63
CA LEU A 88 -4.61 4.11 11.31
C LEU A 88 -5.87 3.74 10.54
N VAL A 89 -5.76 3.73 9.22
CA VAL A 89 -6.77 3.19 8.32
C VAL A 89 -6.20 1.96 7.64
N LEU A 90 -6.96 0.88 7.61
CA LEU A 90 -6.66 -0.32 6.85
C LEU A 90 -7.77 -0.54 5.84
N ALA A 91 -7.40 -0.68 4.57
CA ALA A 91 -8.28 -1.14 3.52
C ALA A 91 -7.84 -2.52 3.02
N LEU A 92 -8.78 -3.43 2.91
CA LEU A 92 -8.58 -4.78 2.39
C LEU A 92 -9.24 -4.90 1.02
N TYR A 93 -8.52 -5.50 0.08
CA TYR A 93 -9.00 -5.72 -1.28
C TYR A 93 -8.88 -7.20 -1.65
N SER A 94 -9.92 -7.73 -2.28
CA SER A 94 -9.88 -8.97 -3.03
C SER A 94 -9.85 -8.64 -4.52
N LEU A 95 -8.82 -9.09 -5.20
CA LEU A 95 -8.56 -8.82 -6.62
C LEU A 95 -8.44 -10.15 -7.37
N PRO A 96 -9.57 -10.84 -7.63
CA PRO A 96 -9.53 -12.16 -8.26
C PRO A 96 -8.91 -12.07 -9.65
N GLY A 97 -7.98 -12.95 -9.93
CA GLY A 97 -7.28 -13.01 -11.22
C GLY A 97 -6.17 -11.98 -11.41
N ALA A 98 -5.93 -11.09 -10.45
CA ALA A 98 -4.79 -10.18 -10.48
C ALA A 98 -3.53 -10.84 -9.94
N GLU A 99 -2.42 -10.69 -10.64
CA GLU A 99 -1.08 -10.96 -10.12
C GLU A 99 -0.51 -9.64 -9.57
N LEU A 100 -0.12 -9.64 -8.31
CA LEU A 100 0.45 -8.48 -7.62
C LEU A 100 1.93 -8.74 -7.37
N LYS A 101 2.75 -7.74 -7.68
CA LYS A 101 4.18 -7.73 -7.38
C LYS A 101 4.54 -6.43 -6.66
N ASP A 102 5.39 -6.53 -5.67
CA ASP A 102 5.94 -5.37 -4.97
C ASP A 102 7.41 -5.16 -5.30
N PHE A 103 7.81 -3.91 -5.38
CA PHE A 103 9.18 -3.48 -5.62
C PHE A 103 9.52 -2.33 -4.69
N ARG A 104 10.79 -2.23 -4.37
CA ARG A 104 11.34 -1.09 -3.65
C ARG A 104 12.58 -0.61 -4.38
N PHE A 105 12.54 0.63 -4.82
CA PHE A 105 13.67 1.29 -5.45
C PHE A 105 14.34 2.28 -4.49
N THR A 106 15.61 2.46 -4.70
CA THR A 106 16.47 3.40 -3.97
C THR A 106 16.92 4.52 -4.90
N GLN A 107 17.36 5.65 -4.33
CA GLN A 107 17.95 6.74 -5.09
C GLN A 107 19.10 6.28 -5.99
N LYS A 108 19.95 5.38 -5.50
CA LYS A 108 21.05 4.82 -6.27
C LYS A 108 20.56 4.14 -7.57
N GLN A 109 19.49 3.36 -7.50
CA GLN A 109 18.91 2.71 -8.70
C GLN A 109 18.32 3.72 -9.66
N VAL A 110 17.77 4.84 -9.16
CA VAL A 110 17.28 5.95 -10.02
C VAL A 110 18.44 6.60 -10.76
N GLU A 111 19.58 6.79 -10.11
CA GLU A 111 20.80 7.36 -10.71
C GLU A 111 21.49 6.40 -11.70
N GLU A 112 21.41 5.11 -11.47
CA GLU A 112 21.98 4.07 -12.33
C GLU A 112 21.11 3.75 -13.55
N ALA A 113 19.83 4.16 -13.52
CA ALA A 113 18.90 3.87 -14.60
C ALA A 113 19.33 4.54 -15.91
N ASN A 114 19.55 3.74 -16.93
CA ASN A 114 20.07 4.15 -18.23
C ASN A 114 19.06 3.91 -19.37
N GLY A 115 17.78 3.87 -19.04
CA GLY A 115 16.68 3.75 -20.01
C GLY A 115 15.66 2.66 -19.63
N PRO A 116 14.64 2.44 -20.48
CA PRO A 116 13.53 1.54 -20.22
C PRO A 116 13.92 0.11 -19.85
N GLY A 117 14.92 -0.44 -20.50
CA GLY A 117 15.39 -1.81 -20.26
C GLY A 117 15.90 -2.05 -18.84
N TYR A 118 16.46 -1.03 -18.19
CA TYR A 118 16.86 -1.10 -16.80
C TYR A 118 15.66 -1.42 -15.90
N TRP A 119 14.58 -0.65 -16.04
CA TRP A 119 13.38 -0.82 -15.21
C TRP A 119 12.65 -2.13 -15.48
N HIS A 120 12.61 -2.59 -16.74
CA HIS A 120 12.04 -3.90 -17.07
C HIS A 120 12.80 -5.04 -16.38
N LEU A 121 14.12 -4.93 -16.30
CA LEU A 121 14.96 -5.92 -15.64
C LEU A 121 14.79 -5.89 -14.12
N GLU A 122 14.84 -4.69 -13.53
CA GLU A 122 14.72 -4.50 -12.07
C GLU A 122 13.34 -4.90 -11.54
N ALA A 123 12.28 -4.53 -12.25
CA ALA A 123 10.92 -4.89 -11.88
C ALA A 123 10.58 -6.35 -12.23
N GLY A 124 11.23 -6.92 -13.25
CA GLY A 124 10.92 -8.27 -13.73
C GLY A 124 9.47 -8.43 -14.19
N VAL A 125 8.87 -7.34 -14.72
CA VAL A 125 7.48 -7.28 -15.17
C VAL A 125 7.45 -6.86 -16.62
N ASP A 126 6.73 -7.63 -17.44
CA ASP A 126 6.51 -7.31 -18.84
C ASP A 126 5.50 -6.15 -18.95
N PRO A 127 5.87 -5.05 -19.64
CA PRO A 127 4.94 -3.95 -19.90
C PRO A 127 3.63 -4.39 -20.55
N ALA A 128 3.67 -5.40 -21.43
CA ALA A 128 2.46 -5.90 -22.11
C ALA A 128 1.43 -6.51 -21.16
N HIS A 129 1.87 -7.01 -20.02
CA HIS A 129 1.02 -7.67 -19.02
C HIS A 129 0.74 -6.79 -17.78
N THR A 130 1.17 -5.53 -17.81
CA THR A 130 0.99 -4.61 -16.68
C THR A 130 -0.27 -3.76 -16.88
N ASN A 131 -1.16 -3.74 -15.90
CA ASN A 131 -2.39 -2.94 -15.95
C ASN A 131 -2.27 -1.60 -15.22
N GLY A 132 -1.39 -1.50 -14.23
CA GLY A 132 -1.20 -0.26 -13.48
C GLY A 132 -0.22 -0.42 -12.32
N TRP A 133 0.12 0.72 -11.72
CA TRP A 133 1.06 0.85 -10.63
C TRP A 133 0.44 1.64 -9.49
N LEU A 134 0.63 1.16 -8.27
CA LEU A 134 0.40 1.94 -7.06
C LEU A 134 1.77 2.31 -6.49
N VAL A 135 2.03 3.59 -6.38
CA VAL A 135 3.35 4.10 -6.04
C VAL A 135 3.32 4.91 -4.76
N PHE A 136 4.25 4.63 -3.85
CA PHE A 136 4.52 5.42 -2.66
C PHE A 136 5.95 5.94 -2.74
N ILE A 137 6.11 7.26 -2.74
CA ILE A 137 7.42 7.92 -2.89
C ILE A 137 7.71 8.75 -1.64
N ASP A 138 8.92 8.63 -1.13
CA ASP A 138 9.48 9.58 -0.18
C ASP A 138 10.25 10.67 -0.96
N PRO A 139 9.68 11.87 -1.11
CA PRO A 139 10.28 12.93 -1.93
C PRO A 139 11.52 13.55 -1.30
N PHE A 140 11.82 13.25 -0.04
CA PHE A 140 13.02 13.73 0.65
C PHE A 140 14.24 12.84 0.40
N HIS A 141 14.02 11.60 -0.04
CA HIS A 141 15.08 10.60 -0.23
C HIS A 141 15.16 10.06 -1.65
N LEU A 142 14.30 10.49 -2.55
CA LEU A 142 14.27 10.05 -3.93
C LEU A 142 13.94 11.21 -4.87
N ASP A 143 14.69 11.34 -5.96
CA ASP A 143 14.38 12.23 -7.08
C ASP A 143 13.13 11.69 -7.82
N ALA A 144 11.98 12.07 -7.28
CA ALA A 144 10.70 11.58 -7.76
C ALA A 144 10.42 11.99 -9.21
N GLU A 145 10.81 13.20 -9.61
CA GLU A 145 10.58 13.71 -10.96
C GLU A 145 11.36 12.91 -11.99
N ASN A 146 12.64 12.70 -11.75
CA ASN A 146 13.48 11.90 -12.64
C ASN A 146 13.01 10.44 -12.70
N TRP A 147 12.66 9.87 -11.54
CA TRP A 147 12.15 8.50 -11.48
C TRP A 147 10.83 8.36 -12.28
N ILE A 148 9.83 9.23 -12.04
CA ILE A 148 8.52 9.17 -12.73
C ILE A 148 8.69 9.28 -14.24
N ARG A 149 9.55 10.18 -14.70
CA ARG A 149 9.82 10.34 -16.13
C ARG A 149 10.40 9.07 -16.74
N SER A 150 11.45 8.54 -16.15
CA SER A 150 12.12 7.31 -16.60
C SER A 150 11.21 6.08 -16.53
N TRP A 151 10.39 6.00 -15.48
CA TRP A 151 9.40 4.94 -15.32
C TRP A 151 8.30 4.99 -16.38
N ASN A 152 7.79 6.18 -16.70
CA ASN A 152 6.80 6.36 -17.74
C ASN A 152 7.34 6.04 -19.14
N GLU A 153 8.62 6.27 -19.39
CA GLU A 153 9.27 5.83 -20.63
C GLU A 153 9.35 4.31 -20.72
N ALA A 154 9.60 3.64 -19.58
CA ALA A 154 9.68 2.18 -19.53
C ALA A 154 8.33 1.49 -19.67
N TYR A 155 7.28 2.11 -19.15
CA TYR A 155 5.92 1.57 -19.14
C TYR A 155 4.93 2.50 -19.84
N ALA A 156 5.36 3.09 -20.97
CA ALA A 156 4.49 3.87 -21.84
C ALA A 156 3.20 3.08 -22.16
N ASP A 157 2.09 3.76 -22.31
CA ASP A 157 0.75 3.21 -22.56
C ASP A 157 0.06 2.52 -21.36
N ARG A 158 0.62 2.61 -20.14
CA ARG A 158 -0.03 2.06 -18.94
C ARG A 158 -0.52 3.18 -18.03
N LYS A 159 -1.73 3.02 -17.51
CA LYS A 159 -2.30 3.98 -16.57
C LYS A 159 -1.58 3.87 -15.24
N SER A 160 -0.74 4.83 -14.92
CA SER A 160 -0.27 5.02 -13.55
C SER A 160 -1.36 5.74 -12.75
N VAL A 161 -1.79 5.14 -11.65
CA VAL A 161 -2.61 5.82 -10.65
C VAL A 161 -1.64 6.28 -9.56
N VAL A 162 -1.44 7.59 -9.50
CA VAL A 162 -0.65 8.26 -8.45
C VAL A 162 -1.57 8.52 -7.27
#